data_0730a846b5da7e95216e97b7bfd06c79
#
_entry.id   0730a846b5da7e95216e97b7bfd06c79
#
_cell.length_a   1.000
_cell.length_b   1.000
_cell.length_c   1.000
_cell.angle_alpha   90.00
_cell.angle_beta   90.00
_cell.angle_gamma   90.00
#
_symmetry.space_group_name_H-M   'P 1'
#
loop_
_entity.id
_entity.type
_entity.pdbx_description
1 polymer ?
#
loop_
_entity_poly.entity_id
_entity_poly.type
_entity_poly.pdbx_seq_one_letter_code
_entity_poly.pdbx_strand_id
1 'polypeptide(L)'
;RPELPPELKPQFALIHEAVEALNLHWLQMEGYEADDLIATYADLALKEDKDVTIVSADKDLMQLIRPGVEFYDGMKNKFFTPEDVKEKFGVYPERVTDVQALAGDSTDNIPGIPGIGLKTAAELVNMFGSLEGVLEHAAEIKQNKRRELVMAHKEDALVSQKLVTLKPDVPVELPLKDLRCMAPHQDVLISLLDRHAFKSLKNKALNWLKQRCSDLPEEADAAPVYKPVYTLVQTPAELDALAAAIRAENAFAFKVHTAGKK
;
A
#
# COMPACT_ATOMS: atom_id res chain seq x y z
N ARG A 1 11.44 0.72 15.27
CA ARG A 1 10.84 1.87 14.53
C ARG A 1 10.44 2.95 15.53
N PRO A 2 10.58 4.25 15.25
CA PRO A 2 10.07 5.31 16.12
C PRO A 2 8.53 5.17 16.21
N GLU A 3 7.96 5.56 17.35
CA GLU A 3 6.51 5.59 17.51
C GLU A 3 5.88 6.56 16.50
N LEU A 4 4.73 6.15 15.96
CA LEU A 4 3.95 7.00 15.06
C LEU A 4 3.45 8.24 15.82
N PRO A 5 3.52 9.44 15.22
CA PRO A 5 2.93 10.64 15.81
C PRO A 5 1.47 10.37 16.21
N PRO A 6 1.04 10.80 17.42
CA PRO A 6 -0.34 10.57 17.89
C PRO A 6 -1.39 11.09 16.92
N GLU A 7 -1.08 12.18 16.20
CA GLU A 7 -1.97 12.83 15.23
C GLU A 7 -2.17 12.00 13.95
N LEU A 8 -1.27 11.06 13.65
CA LEU A 8 -1.36 10.21 12.47
C LEU A 8 -2.34 9.06 12.65
N LYS A 9 -2.42 8.47 13.84
CA LYS A 9 -3.29 7.31 14.12
C LYS A 9 -4.76 7.52 13.72
N PRO A 10 -5.41 8.67 14.06
CA PRO A 10 -6.79 8.94 13.62
C PRO A 10 -6.95 9.08 12.11
N GLN A 11 -5.87 9.37 11.38
CA GLN A 11 -5.94 9.59 9.93
C GLN A 11 -6.07 8.28 9.13
N PHE A 12 -5.70 7.13 9.70
CA PHE A 12 -5.88 5.85 9.02
C PHE A 12 -7.35 5.55 8.69
N ALA A 13 -8.27 5.86 9.62
CA ALA A 13 -9.69 5.70 9.36
C ALA A 13 -10.18 6.62 8.21
N LEU A 14 -9.61 7.82 8.10
CA LEU A 14 -9.94 8.76 7.02
C LEU A 14 -9.41 8.31 5.65
N ILE A 15 -8.29 7.59 5.62
CA ILE A 15 -7.76 6.99 4.39
C ILE A 15 -8.73 5.91 3.89
N HIS A 16 -9.20 5.03 4.76
CA HIS A 16 -10.20 4.01 4.40
C HIS A 16 -11.49 4.65 3.88
N GLU A 17 -12.00 5.66 4.59
CA GLU A 17 -13.18 6.41 4.17
C GLU A 17 -13.01 7.06 2.77
N ALA A 18 -11.81 7.57 2.48
CA ALA A 18 -11.49 8.16 1.19
C ALA A 18 -11.43 7.08 0.08
N VAL A 19 -10.85 5.92 0.35
CA VAL A 19 -10.78 4.78 -0.58
C VAL A 19 -12.19 4.27 -0.90
N GLU A 20 -13.06 4.13 0.11
CA GLU A 20 -14.46 3.75 -0.06
C GLU A 20 -15.24 4.80 -0.86
N ALA A 21 -15.05 6.09 -0.57
CA ALA A 21 -15.68 7.18 -1.32
C ALA A 21 -15.26 7.20 -2.80
N LEU A 22 -14.05 6.75 -3.09
CA LEU A 22 -13.54 6.57 -4.45
C LEU A 22 -14.03 5.27 -5.10
N ASN A 23 -14.79 4.45 -4.39
CA ASN A 23 -15.25 3.13 -4.81
C ASN A 23 -14.10 2.23 -5.28
N LEU A 24 -13.01 2.25 -4.49
CA LEU A 24 -11.84 1.42 -4.72
C LEU A 24 -11.78 0.31 -3.67
N HIS A 25 -11.31 -0.86 -4.07
CA HIS A 25 -11.04 -1.94 -3.14
C HIS A 25 -9.82 -1.64 -2.30
N TRP A 26 -9.92 -1.81 -1.00
CA TRP A 26 -8.76 -1.88 -0.11
C TRP A 26 -8.65 -3.30 0.44
N LEU A 27 -7.42 -3.79 0.53
CA LEU A 27 -7.15 -5.16 0.90
C LEU A 27 -6.20 -5.20 2.09
N GLN A 28 -6.52 -6.06 3.03
CA GLN A 28 -5.71 -6.34 4.20
C GLN A 28 -5.78 -7.84 4.49
N MET A 29 -4.64 -8.43 4.88
CA MET A 29 -4.59 -9.81 5.31
C MET A 29 -3.69 -9.94 6.53
N GLU A 30 -4.20 -10.55 7.58
CA GLU A 30 -3.44 -10.77 8.81
C GLU A 30 -2.25 -11.71 8.55
N GLY A 31 -1.09 -11.34 9.09
CA GLY A 31 0.15 -12.11 8.93
C GLY A 31 0.95 -11.82 7.65
N TYR A 32 0.49 -10.91 6.79
CA TYR A 32 1.18 -10.49 5.56
C TYR A 32 1.31 -8.98 5.49
N GLU A 33 2.38 -8.50 4.86
CA GLU A 33 2.56 -7.09 4.57
C GLU A 33 1.80 -6.69 3.28
N ALA A 34 1.54 -5.38 3.14
CA ALA A 34 0.87 -4.86 1.92
C ALA A 34 1.68 -5.19 0.66
N ASP A 35 3.00 -5.18 0.77
CA ASP A 35 3.92 -5.44 -0.33
C ASP A 35 3.85 -6.88 -0.83
N ASP A 36 3.59 -7.85 0.07
CA ASP A 36 3.33 -9.25 -0.29
C ASP A 36 2.03 -9.39 -1.09
N LEU A 37 0.98 -8.64 -0.69
CA LEU A 37 -0.27 -8.59 -1.44
C LEU A 37 -0.08 -7.98 -2.82
N ILE A 38 0.69 -6.89 -2.92
CA ILE A 38 1.02 -6.24 -4.20
C ILE A 38 1.77 -7.21 -5.11
N ALA A 39 2.80 -7.91 -4.58
CA ALA A 39 3.55 -8.91 -5.33
C ALA A 39 2.66 -10.05 -5.82
N THR A 40 1.78 -10.55 -4.96
CA THR A 40 0.85 -11.62 -5.29
C THR A 40 -0.14 -11.20 -6.38
N TYR A 41 -0.76 -10.03 -6.27
CA TYR A 41 -1.69 -9.55 -7.29
C TYR A 41 -0.99 -9.20 -8.61
N ALA A 42 0.24 -8.72 -8.56
CA ALA A 42 1.04 -8.51 -9.77
C ALA A 42 1.28 -9.84 -10.51
N ASP A 43 1.64 -10.90 -9.80
CA ASP A 43 1.82 -12.24 -10.37
C ASP A 43 0.52 -12.84 -10.91
N LEU A 44 -0.59 -12.66 -10.21
CA LEU A 44 -1.91 -13.10 -10.67
C LEU A 44 -2.33 -12.36 -11.95
N ALA A 45 -2.09 -11.06 -12.02
CA ALA A 45 -2.42 -10.27 -13.21
C ALA A 45 -1.62 -10.71 -14.43
N LEU A 46 -0.31 -10.92 -14.28
CA LEU A 46 0.54 -11.44 -15.37
C LEU A 46 0.12 -12.82 -15.85
N LYS A 47 -0.35 -13.70 -14.96
CA LYS A 47 -0.88 -15.03 -15.36
C LYS A 47 -2.17 -14.93 -16.18
N GLU A 48 -2.87 -13.81 -16.09
CA GLU A 48 -4.07 -13.50 -16.88
C GLU A 48 -3.77 -12.56 -18.08
N ASP A 49 -2.50 -12.43 -18.48
CA ASP A 49 -2.02 -11.55 -19.57
C ASP A 49 -2.46 -10.07 -19.38
N LYS A 50 -2.45 -9.59 -18.13
CA LYS A 50 -2.76 -8.20 -17.80
C LYS A 50 -1.51 -7.44 -17.38
N ASP A 51 -1.39 -6.21 -17.85
CA ASP A 51 -0.36 -5.27 -17.38
C ASP A 51 -0.70 -4.73 -15.98
N VAL A 52 0.34 -4.43 -15.21
CA VAL A 52 0.25 -3.95 -13.84
C VAL A 52 1.02 -2.63 -13.71
N THR A 53 0.39 -1.63 -13.12
CA THR A 53 1.09 -0.41 -12.67
C THR A 53 1.06 -0.35 -11.15
N ILE A 54 2.20 -0.51 -10.51
CA ILE A 54 2.38 -0.35 -9.06
C ILE A 54 2.58 1.14 -8.79
N VAL A 55 1.69 1.74 -7.98
CA VAL A 55 1.80 3.14 -7.57
C VAL A 55 2.30 3.20 -6.13
N SER A 56 3.58 3.53 -5.95
CA SER A 56 4.19 3.60 -4.62
C SER A 56 5.42 4.50 -4.63
N ALA A 57 5.85 4.97 -3.45
CA ALA A 57 7.16 5.59 -3.23
C ALA A 57 8.16 4.59 -2.59
N ASP A 58 7.71 3.37 -2.28
CA ASP A 58 8.54 2.37 -1.63
C ASP A 58 9.53 1.74 -2.61
N LYS A 59 10.81 1.82 -2.26
CA LYS A 59 11.91 1.29 -3.08
C LYS A 59 11.90 -0.23 -3.17
N ASP A 60 11.33 -0.91 -2.17
CA ASP A 60 11.40 -2.36 -2.07
C ASP A 60 10.51 -3.03 -3.11
N LEU A 61 9.42 -2.36 -3.52
CA LEU A 61 8.58 -2.79 -4.64
C LEU A 61 9.27 -2.69 -6.02
N MET A 62 10.42 -2.03 -6.11
CA MET A 62 11.19 -1.97 -7.38
C MET A 62 11.73 -3.33 -7.81
N GLN A 63 11.83 -4.31 -6.90
CA GLN A 63 12.16 -5.71 -7.24
C GLN A 63 11.11 -6.36 -8.17
N LEU A 64 9.88 -5.80 -8.22
CA LEU A 64 8.78 -6.32 -9.02
C LEU A 64 8.78 -5.81 -10.48
N ILE A 65 9.60 -4.80 -10.81
CA ILE A 65 9.68 -4.24 -12.16
C ILE A 65 10.20 -5.30 -13.14
N ARG A 66 9.37 -5.63 -14.14
CA ARG A 66 9.64 -6.62 -15.18
C ARG A 66 8.66 -6.41 -16.35
N PRO A 67 8.82 -7.10 -17.48
CA PRO A 67 7.84 -7.02 -18.57
C PRO A 67 6.40 -7.25 -18.06
N GLY A 68 5.51 -6.31 -18.36
CA GLY A 68 4.12 -6.29 -17.88
C GLY A 68 3.92 -5.72 -16.46
N VAL A 69 4.99 -5.34 -15.74
CA VAL A 69 4.88 -4.65 -14.43
C VAL A 69 5.66 -3.35 -14.45
N GLU A 70 4.97 -2.24 -14.33
CA GLU A 70 5.52 -0.90 -14.22
C GLU A 70 5.45 -0.38 -12.79
N PHE A 71 6.37 0.50 -12.43
CA PHE A 71 6.39 1.18 -11.14
C PHE A 71 6.34 2.70 -11.32
N TYR A 72 5.35 3.33 -10.70
CA TYR A 72 5.12 4.77 -10.74
C TYR A 72 5.20 5.39 -9.34
N ASP A 73 6.12 6.33 -9.16
CA ASP A 73 6.20 7.15 -7.94
C ASP A 73 5.38 8.43 -8.13
N GLY A 74 4.21 8.47 -7.51
CA GLY A 74 3.28 9.60 -7.61
C GLY A 74 3.82 10.88 -6.96
N MET A 75 4.75 10.79 -6.00
CA MET A 75 5.37 11.96 -5.37
C MET A 75 6.38 12.62 -6.30
N LYS A 76 7.11 11.82 -7.08
CA LYS A 76 8.08 12.30 -8.07
C LYS A 76 7.47 12.48 -9.45
N ASN A 77 6.23 12.04 -9.65
CA ASN A 77 5.54 12.02 -10.94
C ASN A 77 6.40 11.32 -12.02
N LYS A 78 6.92 10.12 -11.68
CA LYS A 78 7.89 9.42 -12.54
C LYS A 78 7.59 7.93 -12.59
N PHE A 79 7.59 7.36 -13.79
CA PHE A 79 7.76 5.93 -14.00
C PHE A 79 9.23 5.56 -13.87
N PHE A 80 9.50 4.48 -13.14
CA PHE A 80 10.85 3.95 -12.98
C PHE A 80 11.08 2.82 -13.96
N THR A 81 12.16 2.93 -14.71
CA THR A 81 12.63 1.92 -15.65
C THR A 81 13.61 0.95 -14.97
N PRO A 82 13.92 -0.22 -15.57
CA PRO A 82 14.99 -1.09 -15.09
C PRO A 82 16.35 -0.36 -14.99
N GLU A 83 16.61 0.61 -15.86
CA GLU A 83 17.81 1.46 -15.84
C GLU A 83 17.83 2.38 -14.61
N ASP A 84 16.69 2.96 -14.24
CA ASP A 84 16.59 3.76 -13.00
C ASP A 84 16.85 2.91 -11.76
N VAL A 85 16.39 1.65 -11.74
CA VAL A 85 16.69 0.69 -10.67
C VAL A 85 18.17 0.39 -10.61
N LYS A 86 18.80 0.17 -11.77
CA LYS A 86 20.25 -0.05 -11.87
C LYS A 86 21.06 1.16 -11.41
N GLU A 87 20.61 2.37 -11.70
CA GLU A 87 21.25 3.59 -11.19
C GLU A 87 21.16 3.67 -9.67
N LYS A 88 20.00 3.29 -9.09
CA LYS A 88 19.74 3.37 -7.67
C LYS A 88 20.40 2.25 -6.86
N PHE A 89 20.31 1.00 -7.30
CA PHE A 89 20.77 -0.19 -6.59
C PHE A 89 22.09 -0.75 -7.11
N GLY A 90 22.56 -0.30 -8.28
CA GLY A 90 23.74 -0.83 -8.96
C GLY A 90 23.51 -2.14 -9.69
N VAL A 91 22.28 -2.64 -9.71
CA VAL A 91 21.82 -3.88 -10.36
C VAL A 91 20.45 -3.69 -11.00
N TYR A 92 20.06 -4.57 -11.90
CA TYR A 92 18.70 -4.61 -12.46
C TYR A 92 17.68 -5.18 -11.43
N PRO A 93 16.36 -4.98 -11.65
CA PRO A 93 15.30 -5.35 -10.71
C PRO A 93 15.40 -6.78 -10.16
N GLU A 94 15.73 -7.75 -10.99
CA GLU A 94 15.84 -9.17 -10.65
C GLU A 94 16.96 -9.49 -9.64
N ARG A 95 17.84 -8.53 -9.35
CA ARG A 95 18.96 -8.65 -8.41
C ARG A 95 18.88 -7.69 -7.22
N VAL A 96 17.79 -6.94 -7.12
CA VAL A 96 17.60 -5.99 -6.02
C VAL A 96 17.59 -6.70 -4.67
N THR A 97 16.90 -7.83 -4.56
CA THR A 97 16.83 -8.64 -3.33
C THR A 97 18.21 -9.13 -2.90
N ASP A 98 19.06 -9.55 -3.84
CA ASP A 98 20.43 -10.01 -3.55
C ASP A 98 21.29 -8.88 -2.96
N VAL A 99 21.17 -7.68 -3.54
CA VAL A 99 21.88 -6.48 -3.05
C VAL A 99 21.38 -6.05 -1.68
N GLN A 100 20.06 -6.05 -1.46
CA GLN A 100 19.47 -5.72 -0.16
C GLN A 100 19.80 -6.75 0.91
N ALA A 101 19.86 -8.03 0.55
CA ALA A 101 20.27 -9.10 1.47
C ALA A 101 21.69 -8.93 1.99
N LEU A 102 22.59 -8.47 1.12
CA LEU A 102 23.98 -8.20 1.50
C LEU A 102 24.12 -6.87 2.26
N ALA A 103 23.46 -5.81 1.81
CA ALA A 103 23.59 -4.47 2.36
C ALA A 103 22.80 -4.27 3.66
N GLY A 104 21.69 -5.00 3.83
CA GLY A 104 20.70 -4.76 4.87
C GLY A 104 19.89 -3.50 4.65
N ASP A 105 18.91 -3.28 5.54
CA ASP A 105 18.15 -2.05 5.64
C ASP A 105 17.86 -1.70 7.10
N SER A 106 18.46 -0.61 7.57
CA SER A 106 18.31 -0.17 8.95
C SER A 106 16.89 0.37 9.25
N THR A 107 16.16 0.82 8.23
CA THR A 107 14.79 1.33 8.39
C THR A 107 13.85 0.17 8.76
N ASP A 108 14.04 -0.98 8.12
CA ASP A 108 13.22 -2.17 8.32
C ASP A 108 13.87 -3.24 9.20
N ASN A 109 14.99 -2.85 9.86
CA ASN A 109 15.73 -3.73 10.77
C ASN A 109 16.23 -5.02 10.09
N ILE A 110 16.62 -4.91 8.82
CA ILE A 110 17.21 -6.01 8.06
C ILE A 110 18.72 -5.98 8.27
N PRO A 111 19.30 -7.05 8.82
CA PRO A 111 20.70 -7.00 9.30
C PRO A 111 21.72 -6.81 8.18
N GLY A 112 21.59 -7.51 7.06
CA GLY A 112 22.61 -7.55 6.04
C GLY A 112 23.94 -8.07 6.56
N ILE A 113 25.02 -7.78 5.84
CA ILE A 113 26.39 -8.05 6.30
C ILE A 113 27.00 -6.75 6.84
N PRO A 114 27.39 -6.69 8.12
CA PRO A 114 27.97 -5.49 8.73
C PRO A 114 29.15 -4.95 7.92
N GLY A 115 29.10 -3.66 7.53
CA GLY A 115 30.14 -3.01 6.74
C GLY A 115 30.06 -3.25 5.21
N ILE A 116 29.06 -3.98 4.73
CA ILE A 116 28.72 -4.09 3.31
C ILE A 116 27.54 -3.16 3.03
N GLY A 117 27.80 -2.03 2.40
CA GLY A 117 26.73 -1.13 1.95
C GLY A 117 26.31 -1.41 0.50
N LEU A 118 25.24 -0.73 0.03
CA LEU A 118 24.64 -0.93 -1.30
C LEU A 118 25.65 -1.01 -2.44
N LYS A 119 26.61 -0.07 -2.50
CA LYS A 119 27.62 -0.07 -3.56
C LYS A 119 28.49 -1.32 -3.55
N THR A 120 28.95 -1.75 -2.39
CA THR A 120 29.79 -2.96 -2.27
C THR A 120 28.96 -4.23 -2.55
N ALA A 121 27.72 -4.26 -2.07
CA ALA A 121 26.79 -5.35 -2.36
C ALA A 121 26.55 -5.48 -3.87
N ALA A 122 26.26 -4.38 -4.56
CA ALA A 122 26.10 -4.37 -6.01
C ALA A 122 27.36 -4.81 -6.77
N GLU A 123 28.56 -4.36 -6.33
CA GLU A 123 29.84 -4.82 -6.91
C GLU A 123 29.98 -6.35 -6.79
N LEU A 124 29.65 -6.93 -5.64
CA LEU A 124 29.74 -8.38 -5.40
C LEU A 124 28.68 -9.14 -6.21
N VAL A 125 27.43 -8.69 -6.23
CA VAL A 125 26.38 -9.33 -7.02
C VAL A 125 26.69 -9.27 -8.52
N ASN A 126 27.17 -8.14 -9.03
CA ASN A 126 27.59 -8.02 -10.43
C ASN A 126 28.79 -8.93 -10.76
N MET A 127 29.66 -9.20 -9.80
CA MET A 127 30.83 -10.07 -10.01
C MET A 127 30.48 -11.56 -9.97
N PHE A 128 29.60 -11.97 -9.08
CA PHE A 128 29.30 -13.37 -8.79
C PHE A 128 27.88 -13.82 -9.21
N GLY A 129 27.08 -12.88 -9.74
CA GLY A 129 25.78 -13.14 -10.37
C GLY A 129 24.58 -13.10 -9.43
N SER A 130 24.71 -13.55 -8.18
CA SER A 130 23.62 -13.58 -7.19
C SER A 130 24.18 -13.61 -5.77
N LEU A 131 23.32 -13.52 -4.75
CA LEU A 131 23.69 -13.71 -3.35
C LEU A 131 24.34 -15.08 -3.15
N GLU A 132 23.72 -16.14 -3.66
CA GLU A 132 24.25 -17.50 -3.58
C GLU A 132 25.67 -17.57 -4.17
N GLY A 133 25.87 -17.00 -5.38
CA GLY A 133 27.19 -16.91 -6.00
C GLY A 133 28.21 -16.17 -5.17
N VAL A 134 27.81 -15.06 -4.52
CA VAL A 134 28.68 -14.31 -3.59
C VAL A 134 29.09 -15.17 -2.38
N LEU A 135 28.14 -15.93 -1.82
CA LEU A 135 28.37 -16.78 -0.64
C LEU A 135 29.21 -18.01 -0.97
N GLU A 136 29.02 -18.63 -2.13
CA GLU A 136 29.77 -19.78 -2.61
C GLU A 136 31.21 -19.42 -2.95
N HIS A 137 31.40 -18.28 -3.64
CA HIS A 137 32.71 -17.80 -4.07
C HIS A 137 33.32 -16.76 -3.11
N ALA A 138 32.86 -16.72 -1.87
CA ALA A 138 33.34 -15.74 -0.90
C ALA A 138 34.87 -15.75 -0.74
N ALA A 139 35.53 -16.90 -0.85
CA ALA A 139 36.97 -17.05 -0.77
C ALA A 139 37.74 -16.34 -1.90
N GLU A 140 37.09 -16.08 -3.04
CA GLU A 140 37.66 -15.41 -4.21
C GLU A 140 37.60 -13.87 -4.14
N ILE A 141 36.93 -13.32 -3.12
CA ILE A 141 36.83 -11.88 -2.90
C ILE A 141 38.24 -11.34 -2.60
N LYS A 142 38.73 -10.46 -3.48
CA LYS A 142 40.12 -9.95 -3.41
C LYS A 142 40.41 -9.15 -2.15
N GLN A 143 39.44 -8.38 -1.65
CA GLN A 143 39.60 -7.55 -0.46
C GLN A 143 39.44 -8.41 0.81
N ASN A 144 40.52 -8.60 1.54
CA ASN A 144 40.55 -9.45 2.74
C ASN A 144 39.40 -9.15 3.71
N LYS A 145 39.23 -7.87 4.07
CA LYS A 145 38.17 -7.46 5.00
C LYS A 145 36.75 -7.82 4.51
N ARG A 146 36.46 -7.58 3.22
CA ARG A 146 35.15 -7.93 2.62
C ARG A 146 34.95 -9.45 2.63
N ARG A 147 35.99 -10.22 2.25
CA ARG A 147 35.96 -11.67 2.26
C ARG A 147 35.65 -12.21 3.65
N GLU A 148 36.36 -11.74 4.67
CA GLU A 148 36.15 -12.14 6.05
C GLU A 148 34.74 -11.83 6.53
N LEU A 149 34.21 -10.63 6.24
CA LEU A 149 32.85 -10.24 6.60
C LEU A 149 31.81 -11.14 5.91
N VAL A 150 31.93 -11.38 4.60
CA VAL A 150 30.99 -12.24 3.88
C VAL A 150 31.03 -13.67 4.43
N MET A 151 32.22 -14.20 4.71
CA MET A 151 32.34 -15.55 5.26
C MET A 151 31.78 -15.67 6.69
N ALA A 152 31.94 -14.62 7.51
CA ALA A 152 31.49 -14.63 8.89
C ALA A 152 29.97 -14.42 9.05
N HIS A 153 29.31 -13.72 8.08
CA HIS A 153 27.92 -13.30 8.19
C HIS A 153 27.02 -13.93 7.09
N LYS A 154 27.34 -15.15 6.64
CA LYS A 154 26.53 -15.86 5.63
C LYS A 154 25.09 -16.04 6.07
N GLU A 155 24.88 -16.46 7.31
CA GLU A 155 23.54 -16.68 7.86
C GLU A 155 22.73 -15.38 7.93
N ASP A 156 23.35 -14.26 8.31
CA ASP A 156 22.69 -12.96 8.35
C ASP A 156 22.22 -12.52 6.96
N ALA A 157 23.03 -12.78 5.93
CA ALA A 157 22.64 -12.48 4.54
C ALA A 157 21.49 -13.37 4.06
N LEU A 158 21.47 -14.66 4.40
CA LEU A 158 20.37 -15.57 4.05
C LEU A 158 19.07 -15.23 4.79
N VAL A 159 19.16 -14.81 6.05
CA VAL A 159 18.00 -14.30 6.80
C VAL A 159 17.50 -13.02 6.16
N SER A 160 18.42 -12.10 5.83
CA SER A 160 18.07 -10.84 5.17
C SER A 160 17.38 -11.07 3.83
N GLN A 161 17.85 -12.02 3.02
CA GLN A 161 17.22 -12.38 1.74
C GLN A 161 15.76 -12.80 1.94
N LYS A 162 15.49 -13.63 2.94
CA LYS A 162 14.11 -14.05 3.25
C LYS A 162 13.23 -12.88 3.70
N LEU A 163 13.80 -11.88 4.36
CA LEU A 163 13.08 -10.71 4.84
C LEU A 163 12.79 -9.68 3.73
N VAL A 164 13.70 -9.53 2.76
CA VAL A 164 13.53 -8.56 1.67
C VAL A 164 12.79 -9.11 0.46
N THR A 165 12.70 -10.43 0.33
CA THR A 165 12.00 -11.06 -0.78
C THR A 165 10.51 -11.07 -0.54
N LEU A 166 9.77 -10.36 -1.39
CA LEU A 166 8.32 -10.29 -1.31
C LEU A 166 7.69 -11.64 -1.68
N LYS A 167 6.61 -11.97 -0.98
CA LYS A 167 5.89 -13.24 -1.15
C LYS A 167 4.87 -13.13 -2.29
N PRO A 168 5.03 -13.91 -3.39
CA PRO A 168 4.15 -13.80 -4.55
C PRO A 168 2.96 -14.77 -4.53
N ASP A 169 2.76 -15.50 -3.42
CA ASP A 169 1.79 -16.60 -3.30
C ASP A 169 0.94 -16.52 -2.03
N VAL A 170 0.61 -15.30 -1.62
CA VAL A 170 -0.32 -15.07 -0.50
C VAL A 170 -1.68 -15.67 -0.85
N PRO A 171 -2.36 -16.39 0.06
CA PRO A 171 -3.66 -16.99 -0.20
C PRO A 171 -4.78 -15.93 -0.19
N VAL A 172 -4.79 -15.07 -1.22
CA VAL A 172 -5.76 -13.98 -1.34
C VAL A 172 -7.17 -14.52 -1.59
N GLU A 173 -8.16 -13.96 -0.88
CA GLU A 173 -9.56 -14.39 -0.98
C GLU A 173 -10.30 -13.72 -2.14
N LEU A 174 -9.97 -12.45 -2.44
CA LEU A 174 -10.62 -11.69 -3.49
C LEU A 174 -9.95 -11.99 -4.86
N PRO A 175 -10.65 -12.60 -5.81
CA PRO A 175 -10.07 -12.89 -7.13
C PRO A 175 -9.90 -11.60 -7.94
N LEU A 176 -8.89 -11.57 -8.82
CA LEU A 176 -8.55 -10.40 -9.64
C LEU A 176 -9.72 -9.89 -10.48
N LYS A 177 -10.58 -10.78 -10.98
CA LYS A 177 -11.77 -10.43 -11.77
C LYS A 177 -12.77 -9.54 -11.02
N ASP A 178 -12.79 -9.59 -9.70
CA ASP A 178 -13.69 -8.83 -8.83
C ASP A 178 -13.07 -7.48 -8.39
N LEU A 179 -11.76 -7.29 -8.64
CA LEU A 179 -11.05 -6.02 -8.43
C LEU A 179 -11.27 -5.08 -9.63
N ARG A 180 -12.50 -4.56 -9.76
CA ARG A 180 -12.84 -3.64 -10.84
C ARG A 180 -12.82 -2.20 -10.39
N CYS A 181 -12.32 -1.32 -11.25
CA CYS A 181 -12.46 0.12 -11.05
C CYS A 181 -13.90 0.52 -11.38
N MET A 182 -14.62 0.96 -10.36
CA MET A 182 -16.00 1.40 -10.47
C MET A 182 -16.10 2.93 -10.42
N ALA A 183 -17.24 3.49 -10.81
CA ALA A 183 -17.48 4.92 -10.63
C ALA A 183 -17.47 5.29 -9.14
N PRO A 184 -16.82 6.39 -8.75
CA PRO A 184 -16.81 6.85 -7.36
C PRO A 184 -18.21 7.20 -6.85
N HIS A 185 -18.42 7.04 -5.57
CA HIS A 185 -19.63 7.52 -4.88
C HIS A 185 -19.55 9.05 -4.76
N GLN A 186 -20.06 9.76 -5.79
CA GLN A 186 -19.85 11.22 -5.95
C GLN A 186 -20.29 12.02 -4.72
N ASP A 187 -21.48 11.77 -4.19
CA ASP A 187 -22.02 12.48 -3.04
C ASP A 187 -21.17 12.24 -1.78
N VAL A 188 -20.70 11.01 -1.58
CA VAL A 188 -19.86 10.61 -0.45
C VAL A 188 -18.49 11.29 -0.56
N LEU A 189 -17.87 11.22 -1.75
CA LEU A 189 -16.57 11.85 -2.00
C LEU A 189 -16.61 13.36 -1.80
N ILE A 190 -17.62 14.05 -2.33
CA ILE A 190 -17.76 15.51 -2.17
C ILE A 190 -18.02 15.87 -0.72
N SER A 191 -18.87 15.10 -0.01
CA SER A 191 -19.13 15.31 1.41
C SER A 191 -17.87 15.13 2.27
N LEU A 192 -17.05 14.12 1.97
CA LEU A 192 -15.77 13.90 2.62
C LEU A 192 -14.82 15.09 2.44
N LEU A 193 -14.67 15.56 1.20
CA LEU A 193 -13.80 16.68 0.87
C LEU A 193 -14.26 18.00 1.50
N ASP A 194 -15.58 18.23 1.61
CA ASP A 194 -16.14 19.40 2.30
C ASP A 194 -15.92 19.34 3.80
N ARG A 195 -16.17 18.20 4.44
CA ARG A 195 -15.99 17.99 5.88
C ARG A 195 -14.56 18.27 6.33
N HIS A 196 -13.59 17.91 5.48
CA HIS A 196 -12.16 18.14 5.75
C HIS A 196 -11.61 19.43 5.14
N ALA A 197 -12.46 20.31 4.60
CA ALA A 197 -12.10 21.60 4.00
C ALA A 197 -11.08 21.50 2.84
N PHE A 198 -11.08 20.41 2.09
CA PHE A 198 -10.19 20.17 0.95
C PHE A 198 -10.67 20.89 -0.32
N LYS A 199 -10.79 22.22 -0.29
CA LYS A 199 -11.35 23.04 -1.38
C LYS A 199 -10.66 22.80 -2.74
N SER A 200 -9.33 22.82 -2.76
CA SER A 200 -8.55 22.61 -4.00
C SER A 200 -8.75 21.18 -4.56
N LEU A 201 -8.71 20.18 -3.70
CA LEU A 201 -8.90 18.79 -4.08
C LEU A 201 -10.33 18.53 -4.54
N LYS A 202 -11.32 19.15 -3.91
CA LYS A 202 -12.73 19.08 -4.35
C LYS A 202 -12.90 19.58 -5.79
N ASN A 203 -12.30 20.73 -6.14
CA ASN A 203 -12.37 21.23 -7.51
C ASN A 203 -11.72 20.29 -8.51
N LYS A 204 -10.58 19.68 -8.17
CA LYS A 204 -9.93 18.67 -9.01
C LYS A 204 -10.81 17.44 -9.15
N ALA A 205 -11.40 16.94 -8.06
CA ALA A 205 -12.29 15.80 -8.06
C ALA A 205 -13.53 16.06 -8.95
N LEU A 206 -14.19 17.20 -8.81
CA LEU A 206 -15.35 17.57 -9.63
C LEU A 206 -15.01 17.62 -11.13
N ASN A 207 -13.84 18.16 -11.48
CA ASN A 207 -13.40 18.20 -12.88
C ASN A 207 -13.08 16.80 -13.42
N TRP A 208 -12.44 15.97 -12.61
CA TRP A 208 -12.12 14.59 -12.97
C TRP A 208 -13.40 13.74 -13.15
N LEU A 209 -14.36 13.87 -12.23
CA LEU A 209 -15.67 13.20 -12.32
C LEU A 209 -16.39 13.55 -13.63
N LYS A 210 -16.42 14.81 -14.01
CA LYS A 210 -17.04 15.27 -15.28
C LYS A 210 -16.36 14.74 -16.53
N GLN A 211 -15.04 14.54 -16.49
CA GLN A 211 -14.26 14.17 -17.67
C GLN A 211 -14.09 12.67 -17.88
N ARG A 212 -14.11 11.87 -16.83
CA ARG A 212 -13.71 10.47 -16.90
C ARG A 212 -14.68 9.46 -16.32
N CYS A 213 -15.62 9.87 -15.46
CA CYS A 213 -16.51 8.91 -14.82
C CYS A 213 -17.76 8.56 -15.62
N SER A 214 -18.04 9.25 -16.74
CA SER A 214 -19.13 8.86 -17.66
C SER A 214 -18.92 7.49 -18.30
N ASP A 215 -17.67 7.02 -18.36
CA ASP A 215 -17.31 5.78 -19.06
C ASP A 215 -17.07 4.60 -18.09
N LEU A 216 -17.11 4.86 -16.77
CA LEU A 216 -16.97 3.81 -15.76
C LEU A 216 -18.33 3.19 -15.45
N PRO A 217 -18.39 1.85 -15.24
CA PRO A 217 -19.63 1.21 -14.83
C PRO A 217 -20.10 1.74 -13.48
N GLU A 218 -21.40 2.05 -13.41
CA GLU A 218 -22.08 2.27 -12.12
C GLU A 218 -22.33 0.90 -11.47
N GLU A 219 -22.29 0.84 -10.15
CA GLU A 219 -22.66 -0.35 -9.42
C GLU A 219 -24.14 -0.66 -9.67
N ALA A 220 -24.42 -1.78 -10.33
CA ALA A 220 -25.79 -2.16 -10.70
C ALA A 220 -26.69 -2.44 -9.48
N ASP A 221 -26.08 -2.67 -8.30
CA ASP A 221 -26.71 -2.94 -7.01
C ASP A 221 -25.97 -2.23 -5.87
N ALA A 222 -25.71 -0.92 -6.01
CA ALA A 222 -25.32 -0.16 -4.84
C ALA A 222 -26.43 -0.34 -3.79
N ALA A 223 -26.07 -0.95 -2.64
CA ALA A 223 -26.97 -0.97 -1.50
C ALA A 223 -27.54 0.45 -1.34
N PRO A 224 -28.84 0.62 -1.16
CA PRO A 224 -29.46 1.92 -1.22
C PRO A 224 -28.69 2.87 -0.34
N VAL A 225 -28.11 3.92 -0.93
CA VAL A 225 -27.40 4.97 -0.19
C VAL A 225 -28.37 5.41 0.90
N TYR A 226 -28.06 5.02 2.13
CA TYR A 226 -28.90 5.39 3.28
C TYR A 226 -28.97 6.91 3.31
N LYS A 227 -30.08 7.45 2.83
CA LYS A 227 -30.39 8.87 2.99
C LYS A 227 -30.94 9.03 4.40
N PRO A 228 -30.15 9.58 5.33
CA PRO A 228 -30.64 9.74 6.69
C PRO A 228 -31.87 10.62 6.66
N VAL A 229 -32.97 10.10 7.16
CA VAL A 229 -34.20 10.88 7.39
C VAL A 229 -34.06 11.50 8.76
N TYR A 230 -33.93 12.81 8.80
CA TYR A 230 -33.87 13.55 10.05
C TYR A 230 -35.29 13.95 10.46
N THR A 231 -35.67 13.56 11.65
CA THR A 231 -36.93 14.01 12.26
C THR A 231 -36.60 14.88 13.48
N LEU A 232 -37.06 16.12 13.46
CA LEU A 232 -36.93 17.02 14.59
C LEU A 232 -38.05 16.73 15.57
N VAL A 233 -37.69 16.30 16.79
CA VAL A 233 -38.64 16.00 17.88
C VAL A 233 -38.74 17.22 18.79
N GLN A 234 -39.92 17.85 18.83
CA GLN A 234 -40.16 19.07 19.58
C GLN A 234 -41.31 18.97 20.58
N THR A 235 -42.14 17.94 20.47
CA THR A 235 -43.31 17.76 21.35
C THR A 235 -43.21 16.49 22.16
N PRO A 236 -43.89 16.42 23.32
CA PRO A 236 -43.95 15.18 24.13
C PRO A 236 -44.47 13.97 23.35
N ALA A 237 -45.48 14.16 22.51
CA ALA A 237 -46.04 13.09 21.70
C ALA A 237 -45.05 12.51 20.70
N GLU A 238 -44.25 13.37 20.07
CA GLU A 238 -43.17 12.95 19.16
C GLU A 238 -42.02 12.24 19.91
N LEU A 239 -41.75 12.66 21.16
CA LEU A 239 -40.77 11.99 22.00
C LEU A 239 -41.25 10.58 22.39
N ASP A 240 -42.53 10.42 22.70
CA ASP A 240 -43.13 9.10 23.02
C ASP A 240 -43.06 8.19 21.79
N ALA A 241 -43.35 8.72 20.62
CA ALA A 241 -43.23 7.97 19.36
C ALA A 241 -41.78 7.55 19.06
N LEU A 242 -40.81 8.43 19.28
CA LEU A 242 -39.38 8.10 19.15
C LEU A 242 -38.96 7.01 20.16
N ALA A 243 -39.40 7.14 21.43
CA ALA A 243 -39.11 6.15 22.44
C ALA A 243 -39.71 4.76 22.12
N ALA A 244 -40.90 4.72 21.52
CA ALA A 244 -41.51 3.49 21.06
C ALA A 244 -40.72 2.87 19.89
N ALA A 245 -40.29 3.67 18.92
CA ALA A 245 -39.46 3.23 17.80
C ALA A 245 -38.11 2.65 18.28
N ILE A 246 -37.43 3.33 19.22
CA ILE A 246 -36.17 2.86 19.80
C ILE A 246 -36.34 1.52 20.50
N ARG A 247 -37.47 1.30 21.22
CA ARG A 247 -37.72 0.04 21.91
C ARG A 247 -38.05 -1.12 20.96
N ALA A 248 -38.48 -0.82 19.74
CA ALA A 248 -38.76 -1.83 18.72
C ALA A 248 -37.49 -2.30 18.00
N GLU A 249 -36.41 -1.53 18.02
CA GLU A 249 -35.14 -1.85 17.38
C GLU A 249 -34.21 -2.63 18.31
N ASN A 250 -33.41 -3.55 17.74
CA ASN A 250 -32.42 -4.34 18.51
C ASN A 250 -31.17 -3.54 18.90
N ALA A 251 -30.90 -2.45 18.21
CA ALA A 251 -29.77 -1.57 18.49
C ALA A 251 -30.06 -0.14 18.01
N PHE A 252 -29.55 0.86 18.73
CA PHE A 252 -29.56 2.26 18.32
C PHE A 252 -28.31 2.96 18.81
N ALA A 253 -27.92 4.05 18.12
CA ALA A 253 -26.84 4.92 18.54
C ALA A 253 -27.38 6.34 18.78
N PHE A 254 -26.86 7.04 19.80
CA PHE A 254 -27.20 8.42 20.05
C PHE A 254 -25.96 9.24 20.39
N LYS A 255 -26.03 10.52 20.05
CA LYS A 255 -25.01 11.53 20.42
C LYS A 255 -25.69 12.72 21.05
N VAL A 256 -25.22 13.14 22.22
CA VAL A 256 -25.75 14.32 22.93
C VAL A 256 -24.84 15.51 22.65
N HIS A 257 -25.44 16.58 22.17
CA HIS A 257 -24.79 17.90 22.09
C HIS A 257 -25.45 18.83 23.09
N THR A 258 -24.71 19.29 24.08
CA THR A 258 -25.17 20.32 25.01
C THR A 258 -24.67 21.68 24.54
N ALA A 259 -25.58 22.62 24.33
CA ALA A 259 -25.20 24.03 24.19
C ALA A 259 -24.71 24.50 25.57
N GLY A 260 -23.41 24.73 25.69
CA GLY A 260 -22.85 25.29 26.91
C GLY A 260 -23.52 26.64 27.21
N LYS A 261 -24.07 26.80 28.42
CA LYS A 261 -24.34 28.15 28.89
C LYS A 261 -23.00 28.88 28.98
N LYS A 262 -22.89 30.02 28.24
CA LYS A 262 -21.82 31.00 28.43
C LYS A 262 -21.88 31.56 29.84
#